data_df75d10e3bb1f8daa879741b1f6bbcfb
#
_entry.id   df75d10e3bb1f8daa879741b1f6bbcfb
#
_cell.length_a   1.000
_cell.length_b   1.000
_cell.length_c   1.000
_cell.angle_alpha   90.00
_cell.angle_beta   90.00
_cell.angle_gamma   90.00
#
_symmetry.space_group_name_H-M   'P 1'
#
loop_
_entity.id
_entity.type
_entity.pdbx_description
1 polymer ?
#
loop_
_entity_poly.entity_id
_entity_poly.type
_entity_poly.pdbx_seq_one_letter_code
_entity_poly.pdbx_strand_id
1 'polypeptide(L)'
;MRLLVSVRSAAEAVLAASNGADIVDAKEPDAGPLGPVSGSVLHDIERALPSHVALGVALGDASDPDELTEVLDCVAPRAREGETFLKVGFAGVSRAEQVAAVLRRAVDLARELGPSVRVIAASYADCDRARTLSPESILDAAIGVGAAGVLIDTWVKDGRGLLRHLPVAALAAWVMRARRANLLTALAGSLTADDLEILRDVEPDVVGIRGAACRGGRSGTLDPHSLQWLRATLDQVAGPFGLPSSGRELPDPDVHLSPLRR
;
A
#
# COMPACT_ATOMS: atom_id res chain seq x y z
N MET A 1 13.06 5.38 -1.28
CA MET A 1 11.60 5.24 -1.02
C MET A 1 10.83 5.48 -2.32
N ARG A 2 9.83 4.64 -2.63
CA ARG A 2 8.91 4.82 -3.76
C ARG A 2 7.75 5.73 -3.35
N LEU A 3 7.30 6.59 -4.26
CA LEU A 3 6.13 7.45 -4.06
C LEU A 3 4.88 6.76 -4.58
N LEU A 4 3.93 6.46 -3.69
CA LEU A 4 2.60 5.99 -4.04
C LEU A 4 1.62 7.17 -3.99
N VAL A 5 0.88 7.39 -5.08
CA VAL A 5 -0.15 8.44 -5.18
C VAL A 5 -1.51 7.81 -5.41
N SER A 6 -2.45 8.06 -4.49
CA SER A 6 -3.83 7.57 -4.65
C SER A 6 -4.60 8.43 -5.66
N VAL A 7 -5.30 7.77 -6.58
CA VAL A 7 -6.05 8.37 -7.68
C VAL A 7 -7.45 7.75 -7.79
N ARG A 8 -8.41 8.52 -8.31
CA ARG A 8 -9.79 8.05 -8.49
C ARG A 8 -10.29 8.13 -9.93
N SER A 9 -9.39 8.43 -10.88
CA SER A 9 -9.72 8.46 -12.31
C SER A 9 -8.49 8.26 -13.18
N ALA A 10 -8.70 7.91 -14.46
CA ALA A 10 -7.64 7.80 -15.46
C ALA A 10 -6.87 9.13 -15.65
N ALA A 11 -7.56 10.28 -15.61
CA ALA A 11 -6.90 11.57 -15.72
C ALA A 11 -5.95 11.83 -14.55
N GLU A 12 -6.34 11.52 -13.31
CA GLU A 12 -5.46 11.59 -12.15
C GLU A 12 -4.31 10.58 -12.24
N ALA A 13 -4.55 9.39 -12.80
CA ALA A 13 -3.50 8.37 -12.97
C ALA A 13 -2.40 8.85 -13.92
N VAL A 14 -2.76 9.41 -15.07
CA VAL A 14 -1.82 10.00 -16.01
C VAL A 14 -1.05 11.16 -15.36
N LEU A 15 -1.75 12.02 -14.63
CA LEU A 15 -1.14 13.15 -13.94
C LEU A 15 -0.12 12.70 -12.90
N ALA A 16 -0.46 11.71 -12.06
CA ALA A 16 0.41 11.17 -11.04
C ALA A 16 1.66 10.50 -11.66
N ALA A 17 1.46 9.64 -12.66
CA ALA A 17 2.55 8.95 -13.35
C ALA A 17 3.52 9.95 -14.03
N SER A 18 2.99 11.00 -14.69
CA SER A 18 3.81 12.01 -15.39
C SER A 18 4.55 12.96 -14.44
N ASN A 19 4.19 12.98 -13.14
CA ASN A 19 4.80 13.85 -12.13
C ASN A 19 5.52 13.09 -11.02
N GLY A 20 6.02 11.87 -11.32
CA GLY A 20 6.98 11.17 -10.48
C GLY A 20 6.38 10.17 -9.48
N ALA A 21 5.12 9.75 -9.63
CA ALA A 21 4.62 8.60 -8.89
C ALA A 21 5.25 7.30 -9.40
N ASP A 22 5.84 6.52 -8.51
CA ASP A 22 6.33 5.17 -8.79
C ASP A 22 5.21 4.14 -8.78
N ILE A 23 4.17 4.41 -7.97
CA ILE A 23 2.98 3.57 -7.82
C ILE A 23 1.75 4.47 -7.92
N VAL A 24 0.86 4.17 -8.83
CA VAL A 24 -0.45 4.81 -8.95
C VAL A 24 -1.47 3.90 -8.28
N ASP A 25 -2.19 4.43 -7.29
CA ASP A 25 -3.05 3.68 -6.41
C ASP A 25 -4.54 3.97 -6.66
N ALA A 26 -5.22 3.06 -7.34
CA ALA A 26 -6.65 3.16 -7.62
C ALA A 26 -7.45 3.05 -6.30
N LYS A 27 -8.00 4.18 -5.85
CA LYS A 27 -8.71 4.30 -4.58
C LYS A 27 -9.74 5.42 -4.60
N GLU A 28 -10.95 5.15 -4.09
CA GLU A 28 -11.99 6.15 -3.87
C GLU A 28 -11.89 6.73 -2.44
N PRO A 29 -11.39 7.96 -2.28
CA PRO A 29 -11.18 8.53 -0.94
C PRO A 29 -12.47 8.75 -0.16
N ASP A 30 -13.61 8.94 -0.81
CA ASP A 30 -14.89 9.16 -0.14
C ASP A 30 -15.52 7.84 0.37
N ALA A 31 -15.03 6.69 -0.12
CA ALA A 31 -15.41 5.36 0.34
C ALA A 31 -14.50 4.80 1.46
N GLY A 32 -13.69 5.65 2.09
CA GLY A 32 -12.84 5.23 3.22
C GLY A 32 -11.34 5.17 2.90
N PRO A 33 -10.53 4.69 3.87
CA PRO A 33 -9.07 4.63 3.73
C PRO A 33 -8.60 3.72 2.59
N LEU A 34 -9.34 2.64 2.33
CA LEU A 34 -9.08 1.65 1.29
C LEU A 34 -10.29 1.47 0.36
N GLY A 35 -11.12 2.52 0.19
CA GLY A 35 -12.31 2.44 -0.64
C GLY A 35 -11.98 2.00 -2.07
N PRO A 36 -12.57 0.91 -2.59
CA PRO A 36 -12.36 0.48 -3.95
C PRO A 36 -12.98 1.45 -4.95
N VAL A 37 -12.35 1.61 -6.10
CA VAL A 37 -13.00 2.23 -7.26
C VAL A 37 -13.92 1.21 -7.96
N SER A 38 -14.85 1.67 -8.81
CA SER A 38 -15.61 0.73 -9.64
C SER A 38 -14.72 0.03 -10.67
N GLY A 39 -15.12 -1.16 -11.13
CA GLY A 39 -14.38 -1.92 -12.15
C GLY A 39 -14.17 -1.11 -13.44
N SER A 40 -15.15 -0.32 -13.87
CA SER A 40 -15.00 0.56 -15.05
C SER A 40 -13.91 1.62 -14.85
N VAL A 41 -13.87 2.26 -13.68
CA VAL A 41 -12.83 3.24 -13.33
C VAL A 41 -11.47 2.58 -13.26
N LEU A 42 -11.36 1.38 -12.66
CA LEU A 42 -10.10 0.64 -12.62
C LEU A 42 -9.59 0.33 -14.03
N HIS A 43 -10.43 -0.19 -14.91
CA HIS A 43 -10.05 -0.48 -16.30
C HIS A 43 -9.62 0.77 -17.09
N ASP A 44 -10.23 1.93 -16.81
CA ASP A 44 -9.80 3.20 -17.43
C ASP A 44 -8.42 3.64 -16.92
N ILE A 45 -8.16 3.46 -15.62
CA ILE A 45 -6.84 3.70 -15.00
C ILE A 45 -5.81 2.75 -15.61
N GLU A 46 -6.08 1.44 -15.68
CA GLU A 46 -5.18 0.42 -16.23
C GLU A 46 -4.78 0.74 -17.68
N ARG A 47 -5.74 1.15 -18.52
CA ARG A 47 -5.48 1.52 -19.92
C ARG A 47 -4.65 2.78 -20.07
N ALA A 48 -4.80 3.73 -19.16
CA ALA A 48 -4.10 5.01 -19.20
C ALA A 48 -2.70 4.95 -18.59
N LEU A 49 -2.41 3.94 -17.75
CA LEU A 49 -1.18 3.84 -16.99
C LEU A 49 -0.06 3.16 -17.80
N PRO A 50 1.12 3.78 -17.94
CA PRO A 50 2.29 3.14 -18.57
C PRO A 50 2.67 1.82 -17.87
N SER A 51 3.15 0.84 -18.63
CA SER A 51 3.47 -0.50 -18.11
C SER A 51 4.57 -0.49 -17.04
N HIS A 52 5.49 0.47 -17.09
CA HIS A 52 6.58 0.61 -16.11
C HIS A 52 6.16 1.21 -14.77
N VAL A 53 4.96 1.82 -14.68
CA VAL A 53 4.42 2.36 -13.43
C VAL A 53 3.61 1.27 -12.74
N ALA A 54 3.91 1.00 -11.47
CA ALA A 54 3.17 0.00 -10.71
C ALA A 54 1.75 0.48 -10.38
N LEU A 55 0.82 -0.47 -10.30
CA LEU A 55 -0.59 -0.23 -9.95
C LEU A 55 -0.89 -0.73 -8.54
N GLY A 56 -1.41 0.13 -7.67
CA GLY A 56 -2.08 -0.25 -6.44
C GLY A 56 -3.58 -0.35 -6.67
N VAL A 57 -4.23 -1.33 -6.08
CA VAL A 57 -5.69 -1.49 -6.09
C VAL A 57 -6.17 -1.66 -4.65
N ALA A 58 -6.99 -0.72 -4.19
CA ALA A 58 -7.64 -0.84 -2.89
C ALA A 58 -8.86 -1.76 -3.01
N LEU A 59 -8.94 -2.77 -2.16
CA LEU A 59 -10.03 -3.75 -2.12
C LEU A 59 -11.00 -3.52 -0.96
N GLY A 60 -10.78 -2.49 -0.15
CA GLY A 60 -11.58 -2.23 1.03
C GLY A 60 -11.11 -3.01 2.25
N ASP A 61 -11.98 -3.02 3.26
CA ASP A 61 -11.85 -3.85 4.44
C ASP A 61 -12.73 -5.10 4.25
N ALA A 62 -12.16 -6.27 4.45
CA ALA A 62 -12.87 -7.54 4.32
C ALA A 62 -12.93 -8.27 5.66
N SER A 63 -14.09 -8.79 5.99
CA SER A 63 -14.35 -9.56 7.22
C SER A 63 -14.33 -11.06 7.00
N ASP A 64 -14.53 -11.51 5.77
CA ASP A 64 -14.41 -12.91 5.38
C ASP A 64 -13.88 -13.07 3.94
N PRO A 65 -13.46 -14.32 3.56
CA PRO A 65 -12.93 -14.62 2.23
C PRO A 65 -13.90 -14.42 1.08
N ASP A 66 -15.21 -14.56 1.30
CA ASP A 66 -16.22 -14.46 0.24
C ASP A 66 -16.45 -13.00 -0.14
N GLU A 67 -16.53 -12.09 0.85
CA GLU A 67 -16.56 -10.64 0.62
C GLU A 67 -15.40 -10.18 -0.27
N LEU A 68 -14.18 -10.68 0.01
CA LEU A 68 -13.01 -10.34 -0.79
C LEU A 68 -13.14 -10.85 -2.24
N THR A 69 -13.68 -12.05 -2.42
CA THR A 69 -13.91 -12.62 -3.75
C THR A 69 -14.90 -11.76 -4.54
N GLU A 70 -16.02 -11.38 -3.93
CA GLU A 70 -17.02 -10.50 -4.53
C GLU A 70 -16.43 -9.14 -4.95
N VAL A 71 -15.59 -8.53 -4.09
CA VAL A 71 -14.92 -7.27 -4.44
C VAL A 71 -13.96 -7.47 -5.62
N LEU A 72 -13.17 -8.54 -5.63
CA LEU A 72 -12.26 -8.82 -6.72
C LEU A 72 -13.00 -9.08 -8.05
N ASP A 73 -14.12 -9.78 -8.02
CA ASP A 73 -14.97 -9.99 -9.18
C ASP A 73 -15.55 -8.65 -9.70
N CYS A 74 -15.92 -7.75 -8.79
CA CYS A 74 -16.43 -6.42 -9.17
C CYS A 74 -15.37 -5.51 -9.78
N VAL A 75 -14.14 -5.51 -9.26
CA VAL A 75 -13.05 -4.68 -9.78
C VAL A 75 -12.32 -5.36 -10.94
N ALA A 76 -12.26 -6.71 -10.93
CA ALA A 76 -11.67 -7.54 -11.98
C ALA A 76 -10.36 -6.97 -12.56
N PRO A 77 -9.30 -6.79 -11.73
CA PRO A 77 -8.05 -6.23 -12.20
C PRO A 77 -7.47 -7.13 -13.31
N ARG A 78 -6.91 -6.50 -14.34
CA ARG A 78 -6.31 -7.22 -15.45
C ARG A 78 -4.84 -7.52 -15.18
N ALA A 79 -4.37 -8.66 -15.69
CA ALA A 79 -2.93 -8.93 -15.72
C ALA A 79 -2.24 -7.88 -16.60
N ARG A 80 -1.12 -7.34 -16.11
CA ARG A 80 -0.29 -6.36 -16.80
C ARG A 80 1.18 -6.71 -16.62
N GLU A 81 2.05 -6.16 -17.48
CA GLU A 81 3.51 -6.40 -17.40
C GLU A 81 4.14 -5.79 -16.13
N GLY A 82 3.56 -4.68 -15.62
CA GLY A 82 4.03 -4.03 -14.40
C GLY A 82 3.47 -4.67 -13.14
N GLU A 83 4.10 -4.37 -11.99
CA GLU A 83 3.64 -4.83 -10.69
C GLU A 83 2.21 -4.34 -10.40
N THR A 84 1.40 -5.19 -9.80
CA THR A 84 0.07 -4.86 -9.28
C THR A 84 -0.01 -5.24 -7.81
N PHE A 85 -0.38 -4.29 -6.94
CA PHE A 85 -0.50 -4.47 -5.51
C PHE A 85 -1.97 -4.43 -5.08
N LEU A 86 -2.51 -5.57 -4.64
CA LEU A 86 -3.85 -5.68 -4.07
C LEU A 86 -3.77 -5.37 -2.57
N LYS A 87 -4.44 -4.31 -2.12
CA LYS A 87 -4.43 -3.89 -0.72
C LYS A 87 -5.73 -4.25 -0.02
N VAL A 88 -5.62 -5.04 1.05
CA VAL A 88 -6.75 -5.51 1.86
C VAL A 88 -6.61 -4.97 3.27
N GLY A 89 -7.66 -4.35 3.80
CA GLY A 89 -7.79 -3.91 5.18
C GLY A 89 -8.70 -4.80 6.01
N PHE A 90 -8.78 -4.52 7.30
CA PHE A 90 -9.47 -5.39 8.27
C PHE A 90 -10.23 -4.58 9.33
N ALA A 91 -10.76 -3.40 9.00
CA ALA A 91 -11.58 -2.66 9.95
C ALA A 91 -12.81 -3.48 10.37
N GLY A 92 -13.10 -3.49 11.66
CA GLY A 92 -14.15 -4.32 12.25
C GLY A 92 -13.74 -5.77 12.57
N VAL A 93 -12.53 -6.21 12.17
CA VAL A 93 -12.05 -7.59 12.40
C VAL A 93 -11.02 -7.60 13.52
N SER A 94 -11.36 -8.27 14.64
CA SER A 94 -10.52 -8.34 15.85
C SER A 94 -9.95 -9.75 16.14
N ARG A 95 -10.14 -10.72 15.25
CA ARG A 95 -9.68 -12.10 15.41
C ARG A 95 -8.58 -12.43 14.41
N ALA A 96 -7.42 -12.86 14.91
CA ALA A 96 -6.24 -13.16 14.09
C ALA A 96 -6.50 -14.26 13.05
N GLU A 97 -7.27 -15.29 13.42
CA GLU A 97 -7.62 -16.39 12.52
C GLU A 97 -8.46 -15.91 11.34
N GLN A 98 -9.34 -14.94 11.57
CA GLN A 98 -10.20 -14.35 10.54
C GLN A 98 -9.37 -13.50 9.56
N VAL A 99 -8.48 -12.66 10.09
CA VAL A 99 -7.53 -11.90 9.28
C VAL A 99 -6.66 -12.84 8.42
N ALA A 100 -6.13 -13.91 9.03
CA ALA A 100 -5.30 -14.88 8.32
C ALA A 100 -6.09 -15.63 7.23
N ALA A 101 -7.38 -15.93 7.45
CA ALA A 101 -8.23 -16.58 6.45
C ALA A 101 -8.46 -15.66 5.23
N VAL A 102 -8.81 -14.39 5.45
CA VAL A 102 -8.99 -13.38 4.40
C VAL A 102 -7.69 -13.16 3.62
N LEU A 103 -6.56 -12.99 4.32
CA LEU A 103 -5.25 -12.81 3.67
C LEU A 103 -4.83 -14.01 2.84
N ARG A 104 -5.06 -15.23 3.34
CA ARG A 104 -4.77 -16.45 2.57
C ARG A 104 -5.57 -16.49 1.29
N ARG A 105 -6.87 -16.18 1.36
CA ARG A 105 -7.71 -16.10 0.16
C ARG A 105 -7.22 -15.02 -0.81
N ALA A 106 -6.82 -13.84 -0.31
CA ALA A 106 -6.24 -12.79 -1.13
C ALA A 106 -4.99 -13.26 -1.88
N VAL A 107 -4.08 -13.96 -1.18
CA VAL A 107 -2.83 -14.48 -1.76
C VAL A 107 -3.13 -15.53 -2.83
N ASP A 108 -4.10 -16.42 -2.61
CA ASP A 108 -4.48 -17.44 -3.58
C ASP A 108 -5.09 -16.80 -4.84
N LEU A 109 -6.00 -15.82 -4.69
CA LEU A 109 -6.58 -15.07 -5.80
C LEU A 109 -5.51 -14.27 -6.57
N ALA A 110 -4.56 -13.66 -5.87
CA ALA A 110 -3.46 -12.94 -6.52
C ALA A 110 -2.60 -13.87 -7.40
N ARG A 111 -2.34 -15.09 -6.95
CA ARG A 111 -1.63 -16.11 -7.76
C ARG A 111 -2.42 -16.50 -9.01
N GLU A 112 -3.74 -16.63 -8.91
CA GLU A 112 -4.62 -16.92 -10.06
C GLU A 112 -4.59 -15.77 -11.09
N LEU A 113 -4.47 -14.51 -10.64
CA LEU A 113 -4.39 -13.34 -11.52
C LEU A 113 -3.04 -13.21 -12.23
N GLY A 114 -1.96 -13.75 -11.66
CA GLY A 114 -0.65 -13.80 -12.32
C GLY A 114 0.54 -13.44 -11.42
N PRO A 115 1.77 -13.72 -11.88
CA PRO A 115 2.98 -13.60 -11.06
C PRO A 115 3.36 -12.16 -10.71
N SER A 116 2.85 -11.16 -11.43
CA SER A 116 3.07 -9.73 -11.14
C SER A 116 2.09 -9.16 -10.11
N VAL A 117 1.09 -9.96 -9.67
CA VAL A 117 0.07 -9.53 -8.71
C VAL A 117 0.47 -9.95 -7.30
N ARG A 118 0.46 -8.99 -6.37
CA ARG A 118 0.97 -9.16 -5.00
C ARG A 118 -0.01 -8.60 -3.98
N VAL A 119 -0.10 -9.24 -2.82
CA VAL A 119 -0.98 -8.82 -1.72
C VAL A 119 -0.24 -7.98 -0.70
N ILE A 120 -0.83 -6.85 -0.33
CA ILE A 120 -0.39 -5.98 0.75
C ILE A 120 -1.46 -5.99 1.86
N ALA A 121 -1.10 -6.47 3.03
CA ALA A 121 -1.95 -6.42 4.21
C ALA A 121 -1.93 -5.01 4.81
N ALA A 122 -3.07 -4.34 4.83
CA ALA A 122 -3.17 -3.00 5.37
C ALA A 122 -3.63 -3.03 6.84
N SER A 123 -2.91 -2.31 7.68
CA SER A 123 -3.23 -2.07 9.09
C SER A 123 -3.49 -0.60 9.34
N TYR A 124 -4.06 -0.28 10.49
CA TYR A 124 -4.37 1.09 10.88
C TYR A 124 -3.64 1.51 12.14
N ALA A 125 -2.97 2.68 12.10
CA ALA A 125 -2.27 3.24 13.25
C ALA A 125 -3.23 3.56 14.41
N ASP A 126 -4.48 3.89 14.10
CA ASP A 126 -5.60 4.09 15.02
C ASP A 126 -6.51 2.83 15.09
N CYS A 127 -5.89 1.66 15.25
CA CYS A 127 -6.56 0.35 15.22
C CYS A 127 -7.72 0.23 16.20
N ASP A 128 -7.65 0.88 17.36
CA ASP A 128 -8.76 0.92 18.33
C ASP A 128 -10.02 1.57 17.72
N ARG A 129 -9.85 2.64 16.95
CA ARG A 129 -10.94 3.33 16.24
C ARG A 129 -11.46 2.52 15.07
N ALA A 130 -10.58 1.79 14.39
CA ALA A 130 -10.93 0.86 13.33
C ALA A 130 -11.52 -0.46 13.87
N ARG A 131 -11.46 -0.71 15.19
CA ARG A 131 -11.87 -1.96 15.85
C ARG A 131 -11.21 -3.19 15.22
N THR A 132 -9.92 -3.10 14.99
CA THR A 132 -9.15 -4.16 14.34
C THR A 132 -7.89 -4.50 15.14
N LEU A 133 -7.12 -5.44 14.65
CA LEU A 133 -5.84 -5.84 15.24
C LEU A 133 -4.79 -4.73 15.12
N SER A 134 -3.81 -4.76 16.01
CA SER A 134 -2.65 -3.86 15.95
C SER A 134 -1.83 -4.07 14.66
N PRO A 135 -1.04 -3.06 14.21
CA PRO A 135 -0.14 -3.23 13.08
C PRO A 135 0.83 -4.40 13.22
N GLU A 136 1.27 -4.70 14.44
CA GLU A 136 2.13 -5.87 14.74
C GLU A 136 1.41 -7.18 14.50
N SER A 137 0.17 -7.30 14.93
CA SER A 137 -0.64 -8.52 14.74
C SER A 137 -0.99 -8.76 13.27
N ILE A 138 -1.25 -7.69 12.51
CA ILE A 138 -1.45 -7.78 11.05
C ILE A 138 -0.15 -8.19 10.36
N LEU A 139 1.00 -7.66 10.80
CA LEU A 139 2.32 -8.09 10.30
C LEU A 139 2.55 -9.59 10.55
N ASP A 140 2.22 -10.10 11.75
CA ASP A 140 2.31 -11.54 12.05
C ASP A 140 1.45 -12.38 11.11
N ALA A 141 0.21 -11.96 10.90
CA ALA A 141 -0.69 -12.65 9.98
C ALA A 141 -0.15 -12.63 8.53
N ALA A 142 0.37 -11.49 8.07
CA ALA A 142 0.95 -11.35 6.74
C ALA A 142 2.17 -12.26 6.53
N ILE A 143 3.06 -12.35 7.53
CA ILE A 143 4.20 -13.28 7.53
C ILE A 143 3.68 -14.73 7.44
N GLY A 144 2.71 -15.08 8.27
CA GLY A 144 2.18 -16.44 8.39
C GLY A 144 1.52 -16.98 7.11
N VAL A 145 1.00 -16.11 6.26
CA VAL A 145 0.34 -16.50 5.00
C VAL A 145 1.21 -16.26 3.75
N GLY A 146 2.38 -15.64 3.89
CA GLY A 146 3.26 -15.32 2.77
C GLY A 146 2.72 -14.17 1.89
N ALA A 147 2.13 -13.13 2.50
CA ALA A 147 1.81 -11.90 1.80
C ALA A 147 3.10 -11.22 1.28
N ALA A 148 3.00 -10.39 0.25
CA ALA A 148 4.16 -9.72 -0.34
C ALA A 148 4.59 -8.47 0.44
N GLY A 149 3.70 -7.89 1.24
CA GLY A 149 4.02 -6.68 2.00
C GLY A 149 2.94 -6.28 2.98
N VAL A 150 3.24 -5.22 3.69
CA VAL A 150 2.39 -4.64 4.73
C VAL A 150 2.34 -3.12 4.62
N LEU A 151 1.21 -2.55 4.99
CA LEU A 151 0.95 -1.10 4.99
C LEU A 151 0.43 -0.67 6.36
N ILE A 152 0.89 0.47 6.87
CA ILE A 152 0.18 1.22 7.92
C ILE A 152 -0.45 2.46 7.32
N ASP A 153 -1.76 2.63 7.48
CA ASP A 153 -2.51 3.85 7.16
C ASP A 153 -3.22 4.36 8.44
N THR A 154 -4.00 5.41 8.39
CA THR A 154 -4.94 5.83 9.43
C THR A 154 -6.36 5.50 8.98
N TRP A 155 -7.19 4.98 9.90
CA TRP A 155 -8.61 4.71 9.63
C TRP A 155 -9.41 6.01 9.53
N VAL A 156 -9.35 6.82 10.58
CA VAL A 156 -10.10 8.08 10.62
C VAL A 156 -9.28 9.19 9.99
N LYS A 157 -9.91 9.94 9.07
CA LYS A 157 -9.30 11.05 8.34
C LYS A 157 -9.73 12.41 8.94
N ASP A 158 -9.39 12.62 10.20
CA ASP A 158 -9.71 13.82 10.98
C ASP A 158 -8.56 14.86 11.03
N GLY A 159 -7.59 14.73 10.12
CA GLY A 159 -6.40 15.60 10.07
C GLY A 159 -5.23 15.13 10.94
N ARG A 160 -5.41 14.11 11.77
CA ARG A 160 -4.29 13.48 12.48
C ARG A 160 -3.56 12.50 11.56
N GLY A 161 -2.30 12.82 11.27
CA GLY A 161 -1.44 11.97 10.47
C GLY A 161 -0.86 10.78 11.25
N LEU A 162 -0.21 9.87 10.53
CA LEU A 162 0.42 8.66 11.04
C LEU A 162 1.31 8.93 12.27
N LEU A 163 2.16 9.96 12.21
CA LEU A 163 3.11 10.30 13.26
C LEU A 163 2.47 10.84 14.55
N ARG A 164 1.15 11.13 14.52
CA ARG A 164 0.38 11.46 15.73
C ARG A 164 -0.16 10.23 16.45
N HIS A 165 -0.18 9.08 15.80
CA HIS A 165 -0.67 7.82 16.35
C HIS A 165 0.47 6.90 16.77
N LEU A 166 1.55 6.85 15.99
CA LEU A 166 2.70 5.97 16.26
C LEU A 166 4.01 6.78 16.33
N PRO A 167 4.81 6.59 17.39
CA PRO A 167 6.13 7.21 17.48
C PRO A 167 7.08 6.66 16.39
N VAL A 168 8.00 7.51 15.94
CA VAL A 168 8.98 7.17 14.89
C VAL A 168 9.77 5.90 15.23
N ALA A 169 10.17 5.73 16.49
CA ALA A 169 10.88 4.53 16.94
C ALA A 169 10.06 3.24 16.79
N ALA A 170 8.74 3.31 17.01
CA ALA A 170 7.86 2.15 16.80
C ALA A 170 7.71 1.83 15.31
N LEU A 171 7.57 2.86 14.45
CA LEU A 171 7.53 2.69 12.99
C LEU A 171 8.84 2.07 12.47
N ALA A 172 10.00 2.54 12.94
CA ALA A 172 11.29 2.01 12.55
C ALA A 172 11.45 0.53 12.97
N ALA A 173 11.03 0.18 14.18
CA ALA A 173 11.06 -1.20 14.66
C ALA A 173 10.14 -2.11 13.82
N TRP A 174 8.94 -1.63 13.47
CA TRP A 174 7.99 -2.36 12.64
C TRP A 174 8.52 -2.56 11.21
N VAL A 175 9.05 -1.51 10.57
CA VAL A 175 9.66 -1.59 9.25
C VAL A 175 10.83 -2.59 9.25
N MET A 176 11.71 -2.51 10.25
CA MET A 176 12.84 -3.44 10.38
C MET A 176 12.37 -4.89 10.54
N ARG A 177 11.31 -5.13 11.32
CA ARG A 177 10.74 -6.47 11.50
C ARG A 177 10.15 -7.01 10.20
N ALA A 178 9.38 -6.22 9.47
CA ALA A 178 8.82 -6.59 8.18
C ALA A 178 9.91 -6.89 7.15
N ARG A 179 10.97 -6.07 7.08
CA ARG A 179 12.12 -6.30 6.19
C ARG A 179 12.87 -7.61 6.50
N ARG A 180 13.01 -7.97 7.79
CA ARG A 180 13.60 -9.26 8.17
C ARG A 180 12.78 -10.46 7.71
N ALA A 181 11.48 -10.28 7.53
CA ALA A 181 10.57 -11.26 6.96
C ALA A 181 10.45 -11.17 5.43
N ASN A 182 11.28 -10.36 4.77
CA ASN A 182 11.28 -10.07 3.33
C ASN A 182 9.94 -9.46 2.82
N LEU A 183 9.20 -8.76 3.67
CA LEU A 183 8.00 -8.05 3.28
C LEU A 183 8.33 -6.63 2.81
N LEU A 184 7.64 -6.18 1.74
CA LEU A 184 7.60 -4.79 1.34
C LEU A 184 6.86 -3.97 2.39
N THR A 185 7.41 -2.81 2.75
CA THR A 185 6.86 -1.93 3.77
C THR A 185 6.31 -0.65 3.16
N ALA A 186 5.08 -0.30 3.52
CA ALA A 186 4.45 0.94 3.10
C ALA A 186 3.94 1.73 4.31
N LEU A 187 4.13 3.05 4.31
CA LEU A 187 3.59 3.96 5.30
C LEU A 187 2.74 5.02 4.62
N ALA A 188 1.53 5.21 5.13
CA ALA A 188 0.57 6.21 4.68
C ALA A 188 -0.19 6.78 5.90
N GLY A 189 -1.22 7.57 5.67
CA GLY A 189 -2.03 8.12 6.74
C GLY A 189 -1.84 9.61 6.91
N SER A 190 -2.43 10.38 6.01
CA SER A 190 -2.42 11.86 6.03
C SER A 190 -1.02 12.45 6.16
N LEU A 191 -0.04 11.82 5.51
CA LEU A 191 1.35 12.29 5.50
C LEU A 191 1.46 13.65 4.79
N THR A 192 2.27 14.52 5.37
CA THR A 192 2.69 15.81 4.83
C THR A 192 4.11 15.70 4.26
N ALA A 193 4.60 16.75 3.63
CA ALA A 193 5.98 16.79 3.17
C ALA A 193 6.98 16.78 4.34
N ASP A 194 6.67 17.47 5.44
CA ASP A 194 7.51 17.47 6.64
C ASP A 194 7.61 16.05 7.24
N ASP A 195 6.53 15.28 7.17
CA ASP A 195 6.55 13.88 7.62
C ASP A 195 7.50 13.03 6.78
N LEU A 196 7.69 13.33 5.49
CA LEU A 196 8.62 12.60 4.62
C LEU A 196 10.08 12.74 5.07
N GLU A 197 10.46 13.91 5.58
CA GLU A 197 11.79 14.13 6.14
C GLU A 197 12.01 13.28 7.40
N ILE A 198 10.99 13.19 8.25
CA ILE A 198 11.02 12.35 9.47
C ILE A 198 11.09 10.86 9.11
N LEU A 199 10.33 10.44 8.10
CA LEU A 199 10.29 9.04 7.64
C LEU A 199 11.57 8.60 6.94
N ARG A 200 12.50 9.52 6.65
CA ARG A 200 13.84 9.18 6.16
C ARG A 200 14.55 8.18 7.08
N ASP A 201 14.51 8.43 8.39
CA ASP A 201 15.18 7.61 9.39
C ASP A 201 14.43 6.26 9.63
N VAL A 202 13.19 6.18 9.21
CA VAL A 202 12.39 4.94 9.26
C VAL A 202 12.65 4.06 8.03
N GLU A 203 12.98 4.68 6.89
CA GLU A 203 13.28 4.04 5.61
C GLU A 203 12.23 3.02 5.12
N PRO A 204 10.92 3.33 5.07
CA PRO A 204 9.97 2.41 4.43
C PRO A 204 10.28 2.26 2.93
N ASP A 205 9.87 1.16 2.32
CA ASP A 205 10.05 0.97 0.88
C ASP A 205 9.14 1.90 0.07
N VAL A 206 7.93 2.18 0.60
CA VAL A 206 6.90 2.99 -0.03
C VAL A 206 6.33 4.02 0.95
N VAL A 207 6.09 5.24 0.48
CA VAL A 207 5.27 6.24 1.17
C VAL A 207 4.04 6.56 0.33
N GLY A 208 2.85 6.50 0.96
CA GLY A 208 1.57 6.71 0.32
C GLY A 208 0.97 8.08 0.61
N ILE A 209 0.63 8.84 -0.43
CA ILE A 209 0.14 10.21 -0.32
C ILE A 209 -1.14 10.40 -1.16
N ARG A 210 -2.06 11.20 -0.64
CA ARG A 210 -3.19 11.78 -1.36
C ARG A 210 -3.36 13.25 -1.02
N GLY A 211 -3.66 13.58 0.24
CA GLY A 211 -4.03 14.94 0.66
C GLY A 211 -2.98 16.00 0.34
N ALA A 212 -1.71 15.71 0.61
CA ALA A 212 -0.59 16.63 0.34
C ALA A 212 -0.33 16.83 -1.17
N ALA A 213 -0.78 15.92 -2.03
CA ALA A 213 -0.69 16.03 -3.48
C ALA A 213 -1.89 16.76 -4.12
N CYS A 214 -2.89 17.18 -3.34
CA CYS A 214 -4.14 17.75 -3.84
C CYS A 214 -4.33 19.20 -3.41
N ARG A 215 -4.87 20.04 -4.31
CA ARG A 215 -5.48 21.30 -3.92
C ARG A 215 -6.84 21.02 -3.31
N GLY A 216 -7.11 21.57 -2.15
CA GLY A 216 -8.37 21.34 -1.41
C GLY A 216 -8.36 20.07 -0.56
N GLY A 217 -7.20 19.50 -0.26
CA GLY A 217 -7.05 18.34 0.62
C GLY A 217 -7.43 17.02 -0.05
N ARG A 218 -7.74 16.00 0.75
CA ARG A 218 -7.90 14.60 0.32
C ARG A 218 -8.96 14.38 -0.78
N SER A 219 -10.09 15.05 -0.71
CA SER A 219 -11.18 14.97 -1.71
C SER A 219 -11.00 15.95 -2.88
N GLY A 220 -9.97 16.80 -2.83
CA GLY A 220 -9.61 17.73 -3.89
C GLY A 220 -8.97 17.09 -5.11
N THR A 221 -8.55 17.93 -6.05
CA THR A 221 -7.87 17.54 -7.31
C THR A 221 -6.36 17.47 -7.13
N LEU A 222 -5.73 16.47 -7.75
CA LEU A 222 -4.27 16.38 -7.79
C LEU A 222 -3.65 17.63 -8.43
N ASP A 223 -2.56 18.11 -7.84
CA ASP A 223 -1.81 19.27 -8.29
C ASP A 223 -0.41 18.86 -8.76
N PRO A 224 -0.04 19.12 -10.03
CA PRO A 224 1.27 18.75 -10.57
C PRO A 224 2.44 19.33 -9.79
N HIS A 225 2.34 20.58 -9.33
CA HIS A 225 3.41 21.24 -8.57
C HIS A 225 3.62 20.57 -7.20
N SER A 226 2.53 20.21 -6.53
CA SER A 226 2.60 19.47 -5.26
C SER A 226 3.24 18.09 -5.47
N LEU A 227 2.89 17.38 -6.54
CA LEU A 227 3.49 16.07 -6.86
C LEU A 227 4.98 16.18 -7.14
N GLN A 228 5.40 17.12 -7.99
CA GLN A 228 6.82 17.36 -8.30
C GLN A 228 7.62 17.75 -7.05
N TRP A 229 7.05 18.56 -6.18
CA TRP A 229 7.70 18.94 -4.93
C TRP A 229 7.86 17.76 -3.97
N LEU A 230 6.82 16.93 -3.81
CA LEU A 230 6.89 15.70 -3.00
C LEU A 230 7.93 14.73 -3.56
N ARG A 231 8.00 14.57 -4.90
CA ARG A 231 9.04 13.75 -5.54
C ARG A 231 10.43 14.29 -5.25
N ALA A 232 10.64 15.61 -5.44
CA ALA A 232 11.92 16.25 -5.17
C ALA A 232 12.35 16.12 -3.70
N THR A 233 11.40 16.21 -2.75
CA THR A 233 11.66 15.99 -1.33
C THR A 233 12.15 14.56 -1.08
N LEU A 234 11.53 13.57 -1.70
CA LEU A 234 11.96 12.16 -1.58
C LEU A 234 13.33 11.91 -2.24
N ASP A 235 13.66 12.58 -3.34
CA ASP A 235 14.94 12.45 -4.03
C ASP A 235 16.08 13.10 -3.25
N GLN A 236 15.85 14.26 -2.61
CA GLN A 236 16.80 14.91 -1.72
C GLN A 236 17.07 14.08 -0.46
N VAL A 237 16.11 13.24 -0.06
CA VAL A 237 16.23 12.25 1.01
C VAL A 237 17.23 11.12 0.66
N ALA A 238 17.46 10.84 -0.61
CA ALA A 238 18.51 9.93 -1.09
C ALA A 238 19.88 10.65 -1.10
N GLY A 239 20.42 10.99 0.09
CA GLY A 239 21.62 11.83 0.28
C GLY A 239 22.93 11.30 -0.33
N PRO A 240 24.09 12.03 -0.19
CA PRO A 240 25.32 11.86 -0.99
C PRO A 240 26.11 10.56 -0.78
N PHE A 241 25.61 9.61 -0.02
CA PHE A 241 26.13 8.25 0.09
C PHE A 241 25.28 7.24 -0.68
N GLY A 242 24.96 7.61 -1.94
CA GLY A 242 24.26 6.75 -2.87
C GLY A 242 25.01 5.47 -3.17
N LEU A 243 24.76 4.43 -2.40
CA LEU A 243 24.74 3.10 -2.97
C LEU A 243 23.51 3.04 -3.87
N PRO A 244 23.65 2.61 -5.15
CA PRO A 244 22.47 2.42 -5.99
C PRO A 244 21.53 1.52 -5.22
N SER A 245 20.26 1.91 -5.16
CA SER A 245 19.20 1.01 -4.73
C SER A 245 19.30 -0.21 -5.63
N SER A 246 20.07 -1.21 -5.19
CA SER A 246 20.04 -2.52 -5.80
C SER A 246 18.60 -2.94 -5.72
N GLY A 247 17.95 -2.98 -6.91
CA GLY A 247 16.60 -3.50 -7.00
C GLY A 247 16.58 -4.82 -6.25
N ARG A 248 15.96 -4.83 -5.07
CA ARG A 248 15.66 -6.10 -4.42
C ARG A 248 14.66 -6.76 -5.34
N GLU A 249 15.12 -7.75 -6.08
CA GLU A 249 14.21 -8.71 -6.65
C GLU A 249 13.35 -9.22 -5.50
N LEU A 250 12.06 -9.02 -5.64
CA LEU A 250 11.11 -9.56 -4.68
C LEU A 250 11.29 -11.09 -4.71
N PRO A 251 11.25 -11.79 -3.57
CA PRO A 251 11.49 -13.21 -3.52
C PRO A 251 10.56 -13.94 -4.49
N ASP A 252 11.14 -14.85 -5.26
CA ASP A 252 10.43 -15.77 -6.13
C ASP A 252 9.44 -16.57 -5.27
N PRO A 253 8.13 -16.58 -5.60
CA PRO A 253 7.13 -17.30 -4.84
C PRO A 253 7.34 -18.82 -4.81
N ASP A 254 8.24 -19.37 -5.66
CA ASP A 254 8.51 -20.80 -5.78
C ASP A 254 9.71 -21.31 -4.92
N VAL A 255 10.31 -20.49 -4.08
CA VAL A 255 11.35 -20.97 -3.15
C VAL A 255 10.70 -21.72 -2.00
N HIS A 256 10.45 -23.00 -2.22
CA HIS A 256 10.10 -23.95 -1.17
C HIS A 256 11.22 -24.02 -0.11
N LEU A 257 10.87 -23.69 1.13
CA LEU A 257 11.69 -24.01 2.30
C LEU A 257 11.82 -25.55 2.36
N SER A 258 12.96 -26.08 1.95
CA SER A 258 13.28 -27.47 2.21
C SER A 258 13.32 -27.72 3.71
N PRO A 259 12.71 -28.79 4.23
CA PRO A 259 12.72 -29.07 5.65
C PRO A 259 14.15 -29.37 6.11
N LEU A 260 14.59 -28.73 7.19
CA LEU A 260 15.81 -29.04 7.91
C LEU A 260 15.81 -30.55 8.27
N ARG A 261 16.68 -31.31 7.62
CA ARG A 261 17.03 -32.68 8.05
C ARG A 261 17.80 -32.57 9.36
N ARG A 262 17.41 -33.36 10.34
CA ARG A 262 18.08 -33.59 11.61
C ARG A 262 19.47 -34.25 11.39
#